data_e41ab69c1bbbb2aa5f6a4fa545708392
#
_entry.id   e41ab69c1bbbb2aa5f6a4fa545708392
#
_cell.length_a   1.000
_cell.length_b   1.000
_cell.length_c   1.000
_cell.angle_alpha   90.00
_cell.angle_beta   90.00
_cell.angle_gamma   90.00
#
_symmetry.space_group_name_H-M   'P 1'
#
loop_
_entity.id
_entity.type
_entity.pdbx_description
1 polymer ?
#
loop_
_entity_poly.entity_id
_entity_poly.type
_entity_poly.pdbx_seq_one_letter_code
_entity_poly.pdbx_strand_id
1 'polypeptide(L)'
;MRKPLPIVIVLAAGRSARFRAASGGQDKLQALPGQRSVRDHTIAAVQASGLPWHLVEPAHTAHITLPGMGDSIATGVRACAQAAGWLILPADLPLVQPATLRAVAEALESHTIVQPVYQGQRGHPVGFSAACSPALMALTGDQGARALLQAHPPFALPVDDAGCIHDVDTPEALEAARRLLAQGIQAS
;
A
#
# COMPACT_ATOMS: atom_id res chain seq x y z
N MET A 1 25.37 -7.71 -13.57
CA MET A 1 24.07 -8.24 -13.07
C MET A 1 23.28 -7.08 -12.50
N ARG A 2 22.04 -6.86 -12.94
CA ARG A 2 21.18 -5.84 -12.30
C ARG A 2 20.85 -6.29 -10.88
N LYS A 3 21.02 -5.39 -9.90
CA LYS A 3 20.61 -5.61 -8.51
C LYS A 3 19.12 -5.93 -8.50
N PRO A 4 18.65 -6.97 -7.79
CA PRO A 4 17.22 -7.25 -7.71
C PRO A 4 16.51 -6.02 -7.11
N LEU A 5 15.37 -5.64 -7.72
CA LEU A 5 14.56 -4.51 -7.25
C LEU A 5 13.65 -4.95 -6.10
N PRO A 6 13.29 -4.03 -5.19
CA PRO A 6 12.17 -4.26 -4.29
C PRO A 6 10.88 -4.49 -5.08
N ILE A 7 9.95 -5.26 -4.51
CA ILE A 7 8.65 -5.54 -5.10
C ILE A 7 7.53 -4.80 -4.36
N VAL A 8 6.57 -4.24 -5.09
CA VAL A 8 5.38 -3.63 -4.49
C VAL A 8 4.35 -4.72 -4.19
N ILE A 9 3.96 -4.86 -2.93
CA ILE A 9 2.86 -5.73 -2.50
C ILE A 9 1.62 -4.87 -2.32
N VAL A 10 0.65 -5.02 -3.22
CA VAL A 10 -0.63 -4.32 -3.15
C VAL A 10 -1.61 -5.17 -2.33
N LEU A 11 -2.10 -4.63 -1.22
CA LEU A 11 -3.00 -5.31 -0.30
C LEU A 11 -4.45 -4.98 -0.62
N ALA A 12 -5.17 -5.91 -1.24
CA ALA A 12 -6.59 -5.78 -1.58
C ALA A 12 -7.50 -6.75 -0.78
N ALA A 13 -6.93 -7.48 0.18
CA ALA A 13 -7.67 -8.47 0.99
C ALA A 13 -8.47 -7.86 2.16
N GLY A 14 -8.42 -6.54 2.37
CA GLY A 14 -9.13 -5.85 3.45
C GLY A 14 -10.67 -5.94 3.32
N ARG A 15 -11.35 -6.04 4.48
CA ARG A 15 -12.82 -6.24 4.54
C ARG A 15 -13.64 -4.98 4.31
N SER A 16 -13.05 -3.79 4.20
CA SER A 16 -13.74 -2.50 4.00
C SER A 16 -14.97 -2.28 4.90
N ALA A 17 -14.93 -2.80 6.15
CA ALA A 17 -16.11 -2.87 7.02
C ALA A 17 -16.73 -1.49 7.31
N ARG A 18 -15.87 -0.47 7.56
CA ARG A 18 -16.34 0.90 7.82
C ARG A 18 -17.00 1.52 6.60
N PHE A 19 -16.39 1.35 5.44
CA PHE A 19 -16.94 1.87 4.19
C PHE A 19 -18.27 1.19 3.82
N ARG A 20 -18.35 -0.13 3.95
CA ARG A 20 -19.59 -0.89 3.68
C ARG A 20 -20.74 -0.48 4.61
N ALA A 21 -20.45 -0.26 5.90
CA ALA A 21 -21.45 0.20 6.86
C ALA A 21 -21.99 1.60 6.51
N ALA A 22 -21.14 2.51 6.00
CA ALA A 22 -21.52 3.87 5.63
C ALA A 22 -22.14 3.99 4.23
N SER A 23 -21.80 3.08 3.30
CA SER A 23 -22.18 3.15 1.87
C SER A 23 -23.31 2.20 1.45
N GLY A 24 -24.01 1.57 2.40
CA GLY A 24 -25.08 0.64 2.06
C GLY A 24 -24.62 -0.67 1.41
N GLY A 25 -23.39 -1.10 1.70
CA GLY A 25 -22.86 -2.39 1.25
C GLY A 25 -21.93 -2.34 0.03
N GLN A 26 -21.63 -1.16 -0.52
CA GLN A 26 -20.64 -1.03 -1.60
C GLN A 26 -19.22 -1.40 -1.12
N ASP A 27 -18.46 -2.03 -2.01
CA ASP A 27 -17.03 -2.25 -1.78
C ASP A 27 -16.24 -0.99 -2.17
N LYS A 28 -15.49 -0.42 -1.22
CA LYS A 28 -14.69 0.79 -1.44
C LYS A 28 -13.69 0.64 -2.60
N LEU A 29 -13.16 -0.55 -2.82
CA LEU A 29 -12.18 -0.79 -3.89
C LEU A 29 -12.81 -0.76 -5.30
N GLN A 30 -14.14 -0.86 -5.38
CA GLN A 30 -14.91 -0.83 -6.63
C GLN A 30 -15.63 0.50 -6.87
N ALA A 31 -15.56 1.43 -5.93
CA ALA A 31 -16.55 2.50 -5.79
C ALA A 31 -16.30 3.78 -6.61
N LEU A 32 -15.32 3.87 -7.52
CA LEU A 32 -15.14 5.08 -8.32
C LEU A 32 -16.08 5.12 -9.53
N PRO A 33 -16.72 6.27 -9.81
CA PRO A 33 -17.40 6.48 -11.08
C PRO A 33 -16.37 6.71 -12.17
N GLY A 34 -16.70 6.28 -13.36
CA GLY A 34 -15.82 6.31 -14.52
C GLY A 34 -15.30 4.93 -14.83
N GLN A 35 -14.23 4.84 -15.59
CA GLN A 35 -13.74 3.57 -16.16
C GLN A 35 -12.87 2.75 -15.20
N ARG A 36 -12.50 3.26 -14.01
CA ARG A 36 -11.57 2.59 -13.09
C ARG A 36 -12.05 2.65 -11.65
N SER A 37 -11.92 1.54 -10.92
CA SER A 37 -12.15 1.48 -9.47
C SER A 37 -11.00 2.15 -8.67
N VAL A 38 -11.20 2.37 -7.36
CA VAL A 38 -10.14 2.83 -6.43
C VAL A 38 -8.90 1.94 -6.55
N ARG A 39 -9.11 0.61 -6.50
CA ARG A 39 -8.04 -0.37 -6.66
C ARG A 39 -7.31 -0.23 -8.01
N ASP A 40 -8.04 -0.04 -9.10
CA ASP A 40 -7.44 0.05 -10.43
C ASP A 40 -6.60 1.31 -10.59
N HIS A 41 -6.96 2.43 -9.95
CA HIS A 41 -6.12 3.62 -9.88
C HIS A 41 -4.81 3.36 -9.13
N THR A 42 -4.89 2.72 -7.96
CA THR A 42 -3.69 2.33 -7.20
C THR A 42 -2.78 1.41 -8.01
N ILE A 43 -3.36 0.38 -8.65
CA ILE A 43 -2.60 -0.55 -9.53
C ILE A 43 -1.98 0.18 -10.72
N ALA A 44 -2.69 1.13 -11.33
CA ALA A 44 -2.15 1.92 -12.45
C ALA A 44 -0.92 2.74 -12.05
N ALA A 45 -0.93 3.33 -10.84
CA ALA A 45 0.24 4.03 -10.30
C ALA A 45 1.43 3.08 -10.08
N VAL A 46 1.16 1.88 -9.56
CA VAL A 46 2.19 0.84 -9.37
C VAL A 46 2.78 0.41 -10.71
N GLN A 47 1.95 0.16 -11.72
CA GLN A 47 2.41 -0.20 -13.07
C GLN A 47 3.25 0.92 -13.70
N ALA A 48 2.82 2.17 -13.54
CA ALA A 48 3.55 3.34 -14.03
C ALA A 48 4.88 3.59 -13.30
N SER A 49 5.06 3.04 -12.11
CA SER A 49 6.35 3.11 -11.39
C SER A 49 7.45 2.27 -12.06
N GLY A 50 7.07 1.25 -12.82
CA GLY A 50 8.00 0.28 -13.43
C GLY A 50 8.60 -0.73 -12.45
N LEU A 51 8.19 -0.71 -11.18
CA LEU A 51 8.61 -1.69 -10.18
C LEU A 51 7.85 -3.02 -10.38
N PRO A 52 8.48 -4.17 -10.08
CA PRO A 52 7.75 -5.43 -10.01
C PRO A 52 6.70 -5.35 -8.90
N TRP A 53 5.58 -6.04 -9.05
CA TRP A 53 4.49 -5.98 -8.08
C TRP A 53 3.73 -7.28 -7.95
N HIS A 54 3.06 -7.46 -6.81
CA HIS A 54 2.22 -8.60 -6.48
C HIS A 54 0.95 -8.13 -5.78
N LEU A 55 -0.21 -8.67 -6.19
CA LEU A 55 -1.51 -8.36 -5.61
C LEU A 55 -1.93 -9.44 -4.63
N VAL A 56 -2.24 -9.05 -3.40
CA VAL A 56 -2.84 -9.94 -2.39
C VAL A 56 -4.34 -9.69 -2.33
N GLU A 57 -5.12 -10.67 -2.79
CA GLU A 57 -6.59 -10.67 -2.80
C GLU A 57 -7.16 -11.57 -1.70
N PRO A 58 -8.47 -11.45 -1.36
CA PRO A 58 -9.11 -12.28 -0.33
C PRO A 58 -8.93 -13.80 -0.52
N ALA A 59 -8.86 -14.26 -1.77
CA ALA A 59 -8.64 -15.67 -2.10
C ALA A 59 -7.30 -16.20 -1.56
N HIS A 60 -6.27 -15.36 -1.49
CA HIS A 60 -4.93 -15.74 -1.02
C HIS A 60 -4.88 -15.97 0.50
N THR A 61 -5.82 -15.42 1.25
CA THR A 61 -5.93 -15.54 2.71
C THR A 61 -7.16 -16.36 3.15
N ALA A 62 -7.89 -16.98 2.20
CA ALA A 62 -9.14 -17.69 2.46
C ALA A 62 -9.01 -18.91 3.41
N HIS A 63 -7.79 -19.46 3.53
CA HIS A 63 -7.49 -20.55 4.46
C HIS A 63 -7.31 -20.10 5.92
N ILE A 64 -7.27 -18.80 6.17
CA ILE A 64 -7.11 -18.19 7.50
C ILE A 64 -8.48 -17.78 8.02
N THR A 65 -8.83 -18.23 9.22
CA THR A 65 -10.07 -17.79 9.89
C THR A 65 -9.91 -16.34 10.33
N LEU A 66 -10.74 -15.43 9.80
CA LEU A 66 -10.69 -13.99 10.07
C LEU A 66 -9.30 -13.36 9.76
N PRO A 67 -8.84 -13.43 8.50
CA PRO A 67 -7.53 -12.88 8.13
C PRO A 67 -7.52 -11.37 8.33
N GLY A 68 -6.39 -10.87 8.86
CA GLY A 68 -6.14 -9.46 9.08
C GLY A 68 -5.05 -8.87 8.16
N MET A 69 -4.66 -7.63 8.45
CA MET A 69 -3.62 -6.93 7.70
C MET A 69 -2.27 -7.65 7.79
N GLY A 70 -1.90 -8.17 8.97
CA GLY A 70 -0.67 -8.91 9.18
C GLY A 70 -0.59 -10.18 8.34
N ASP A 71 -1.69 -10.94 8.28
CA ASP A 71 -1.80 -12.15 7.46
C ASP A 71 -1.65 -11.83 5.96
N SER A 72 -2.24 -10.73 5.51
CA SER A 72 -2.12 -10.27 4.13
C SER A 72 -0.70 -9.87 3.77
N ILE A 73 -0.01 -9.13 4.64
CA ILE A 73 1.41 -8.77 4.46
C ILE A 73 2.26 -10.04 4.41
N ALA A 74 2.13 -10.92 5.40
CA ALA A 74 2.91 -12.16 5.47
C ALA A 74 2.70 -13.04 4.24
N THR A 75 1.47 -13.14 3.74
CA THR A 75 1.12 -13.89 2.53
C THR A 75 1.83 -13.32 1.31
N GLY A 76 1.78 -12.01 1.10
CA GLY A 76 2.45 -11.35 -0.03
C GLY A 76 3.98 -11.46 0.05
N VAL A 77 4.56 -11.29 1.24
CA VAL A 77 6.02 -11.41 1.44
C VAL A 77 6.49 -12.84 1.18
N ARG A 78 5.76 -13.87 1.65
CA ARG A 78 6.09 -15.27 1.36
C ARG A 78 6.01 -15.60 -0.12
N ALA A 79 5.01 -15.07 -0.84
CA ALA A 79 4.88 -15.26 -2.29
C ALA A 79 6.05 -14.64 -3.07
N CYS A 80 6.72 -13.63 -2.50
CA CYS A 80 7.81 -12.88 -3.10
C CYS A 80 9.09 -12.94 -2.27
N ALA A 81 9.40 -14.06 -1.64
CA ALA A 81 10.47 -14.22 -0.65
C ALA A 81 11.89 -13.91 -1.18
N GLN A 82 12.10 -13.98 -2.49
CA GLN A 82 13.40 -13.73 -3.14
C GLN A 82 13.63 -12.26 -3.53
N ALA A 83 12.68 -11.36 -3.20
CA ALA A 83 12.82 -9.94 -3.52
C ALA A 83 13.91 -9.27 -2.67
N ALA A 84 14.50 -8.20 -3.19
CA ALA A 84 15.49 -7.38 -2.44
C ALA A 84 14.86 -6.57 -1.30
N GLY A 85 13.53 -6.49 -1.28
CA GLY A 85 12.72 -5.80 -0.28
C GLY A 85 11.27 -5.71 -0.75
N TRP A 86 10.42 -5.14 0.08
CA TRP A 86 8.99 -5.04 -0.17
C TRP A 86 8.48 -3.64 0.13
N LEU A 87 7.65 -3.10 -0.76
CA LEU A 87 6.86 -1.90 -0.54
C LEU A 87 5.43 -2.34 -0.24
N ILE A 88 4.98 -2.18 0.98
CA ILE A 88 3.62 -2.55 1.39
C ILE A 88 2.68 -1.39 1.12
N LEU A 89 1.76 -1.59 0.18
CA LEU A 89 0.83 -0.59 -0.31
C LEU A 89 -0.62 -1.08 -0.18
N PRO A 90 -1.46 -0.45 0.66
CA PRO A 90 -2.90 -0.68 0.63
C PRO A 90 -3.51 -0.31 -0.73
N ALA A 91 -4.50 -1.08 -1.18
CA ALA A 91 -5.13 -0.87 -2.50
C ALA A 91 -6.14 0.30 -2.54
N ASP A 92 -6.27 1.04 -1.46
CA ASP A 92 -7.21 2.15 -1.27
C ASP A 92 -6.58 3.53 -1.35
N LEU A 93 -5.40 3.64 -1.96
CA LEU A 93 -4.65 4.88 -2.20
C LEU A 93 -4.66 5.27 -3.69
N PRO A 94 -5.81 5.70 -4.24
CA PRO A 94 -5.96 5.92 -5.69
C PRO A 94 -5.15 7.09 -6.24
N LEU A 95 -4.64 7.97 -5.36
CA LEU A 95 -3.91 9.18 -5.71
C LEU A 95 -2.39 9.07 -5.53
N VAL A 96 -1.89 7.92 -5.02
CA VAL A 96 -0.45 7.72 -4.82
C VAL A 96 0.32 7.85 -6.13
N GLN A 97 1.44 8.57 -6.11
CA GLN A 97 2.22 8.83 -7.31
C GLN A 97 3.27 7.74 -7.58
N PRO A 98 3.51 7.38 -8.85
CA PRO A 98 4.59 6.47 -9.24
C PRO A 98 5.99 6.93 -8.77
N ALA A 99 6.21 8.25 -8.69
CA ALA A 99 7.45 8.83 -8.21
C ALA A 99 7.73 8.49 -6.74
N THR A 100 6.71 8.52 -5.89
CA THR A 100 6.80 8.15 -4.47
C THR A 100 7.18 6.67 -4.32
N LEU A 101 6.59 5.77 -5.12
CA LEU A 101 6.93 4.36 -5.11
C LEU A 101 8.42 4.14 -5.45
N ARG A 102 8.92 4.82 -6.49
CA ARG A 102 10.34 4.75 -6.87
C ARG A 102 11.25 5.31 -5.79
N ALA A 103 10.92 6.47 -5.22
CA ALA A 103 11.72 7.10 -4.17
C ALA A 103 11.85 6.23 -2.92
N VAL A 104 10.77 5.55 -2.51
CA VAL A 104 10.80 4.59 -1.40
C VAL A 104 11.68 3.38 -1.76
N ALA A 105 11.58 2.85 -2.98
CA ALA A 105 12.41 1.73 -3.44
C ALA A 105 13.91 2.07 -3.46
N GLU A 106 14.25 3.27 -3.92
CA GLU A 106 15.63 3.78 -3.92
C GLU A 106 16.19 3.97 -2.51
N ALA A 107 15.39 4.58 -1.60
CA ALA A 107 15.80 4.79 -0.22
C ALA A 107 16.06 3.48 0.55
N LEU A 108 15.43 2.36 0.16
CA LEU A 108 15.72 1.02 0.73
C LEU A 108 17.14 0.52 0.42
N GLU A 109 17.87 1.14 -0.50
CA GLU A 109 19.27 0.80 -0.72
C GLU A 109 20.18 1.15 0.47
N SER A 110 19.77 2.15 1.27
CA SER A 110 20.54 2.69 2.39
C SER A 110 19.83 2.57 3.73
N HIS A 111 18.52 2.22 3.75
CA HIS A 111 17.71 2.17 4.95
C HIS A 111 16.97 0.83 5.06
N THR A 112 16.84 0.32 6.28
CA THR A 112 16.15 -0.96 6.55
C THR A 112 14.64 -0.83 6.40
N ILE A 113 14.06 0.29 6.87
CA ILE A 113 12.63 0.60 6.77
C ILE A 113 12.51 2.05 6.32
N VAL A 114 11.65 2.31 5.34
CA VAL A 114 11.40 3.64 4.77
C VAL A 114 9.90 3.93 4.77
N GLN A 115 9.52 5.13 5.18
CA GLN A 115 8.14 5.57 5.13
C GLN A 115 8.05 6.98 4.54
N PRO A 116 7.26 7.23 3.48
CA PRO A 116 7.08 8.56 2.93
C PRO A 116 6.35 9.45 3.93
N VAL A 117 6.72 10.73 3.94
CA VAL A 117 6.13 11.74 4.81
C VAL A 117 5.75 12.95 3.96
N TYR A 118 4.46 13.28 3.96
CA TYR A 118 3.92 14.49 3.33
C TYR A 118 3.41 15.45 4.41
N GLN A 119 3.94 16.66 4.46
CA GLN A 119 3.58 17.71 5.42
C GLN A 119 3.52 17.21 6.88
N GLY A 120 4.50 16.39 7.28
CA GLY A 120 4.61 15.82 8.62
C GLY A 120 3.74 14.59 8.89
N GLN A 121 2.90 14.17 7.95
CA GLN A 121 2.07 12.98 8.06
C GLN A 121 2.75 11.78 7.38
N ARG A 122 2.76 10.64 8.07
CA ARG A 122 3.31 9.38 7.55
C ARG A 122 2.33 8.74 6.58
N GLY A 123 2.84 8.33 5.42
CA GLY A 123 2.04 7.75 4.33
C GLY A 123 2.47 6.35 3.93
N HIS A 124 2.04 5.97 2.75
CA HIS A 124 2.32 4.70 2.08
C HIS A 124 2.94 4.92 0.69
N PRO A 125 3.67 3.91 0.16
CA PRO A 125 3.94 2.59 0.74
C PRO A 125 4.92 2.66 1.91
N VAL A 126 4.86 1.67 2.80
CA VAL A 126 5.97 1.45 3.74
C VAL A 126 6.94 0.46 3.12
N GLY A 127 8.18 0.88 2.96
CA GLY A 127 9.26 0.06 2.41
C GLY A 127 9.99 -0.72 3.50
N PHE A 128 10.29 -1.98 3.23
CA PHE A 128 11.06 -2.88 4.09
C PHE A 128 12.16 -3.56 3.28
N SER A 129 13.40 -3.52 3.76
CA SER A 129 14.50 -4.26 3.14
C SER A 129 14.38 -5.77 3.39
N ALA A 130 15.16 -6.56 2.67
CA ALA A 130 15.19 -8.02 2.84
C ALA A 130 15.52 -8.48 4.28
N ALA A 131 16.21 -7.66 5.05
CA ALA A 131 16.50 -7.95 6.47
C ALA A 131 15.22 -8.08 7.33
N CYS A 132 14.11 -7.47 6.92
CA CYS A 132 12.83 -7.56 7.62
C CYS A 132 12.03 -8.83 7.31
N SER A 133 12.51 -9.69 6.40
CA SER A 133 11.80 -10.89 5.95
C SER A 133 11.25 -11.77 7.08
N PRO A 134 12.06 -12.18 8.10
CA PRO A 134 11.54 -13.05 9.15
C PRO A 134 10.41 -12.40 9.95
N ALA A 135 10.55 -11.10 10.26
CA ALA A 135 9.54 -10.36 11.02
C ALA A 135 8.24 -10.18 10.22
N LEU A 136 8.34 -9.85 8.92
CA LEU A 136 7.18 -9.67 8.05
C LEU A 136 6.43 -11.00 7.81
N MET A 137 7.17 -12.10 7.62
CA MET A 137 6.57 -13.43 7.43
C MET A 137 5.89 -13.98 8.69
N ALA A 138 6.27 -13.48 9.88
CA ALA A 138 5.68 -13.86 11.17
C ALA A 138 4.45 -13.02 11.53
N LEU A 139 4.08 -12.01 10.76
CA LEU A 139 2.91 -11.17 11.04
C LEU A 139 1.61 -11.98 10.95
N THR A 140 0.69 -11.65 11.85
CA THR A 140 -0.67 -12.22 11.92
C THR A 140 -1.67 -11.16 12.40
N GLY A 141 -2.96 -11.39 12.15
CA GLY A 141 -4.05 -10.55 12.69
C GLY A 141 -4.10 -9.13 12.10
N ASP A 142 -4.84 -8.25 12.79
CA ASP A 142 -5.22 -6.94 12.24
C ASP A 142 -4.19 -5.82 12.42
N GLN A 143 -3.20 -5.99 13.28
CA GLN A 143 -2.24 -4.92 13.61
C GLN A 143 -1.23 -4.60 12.50
N GLY A 144 -1.17 -5.45 11.46
CA GLY A 144 -0.23 -5.27 10.36
C GLY A 144 1.23 -5.21 10.87
N ALA A 145 2.03 -4.31 10.28
CA ALA A 145 3.43 -4.12 10.67
C ALA A 145 3.62 -3.12 11.82
N ARG A 146 2.57 -2.68 12.50
CA ARG A 146 2.64 -1.60 13.52
C ARG A 146 3.67 -1.87 14.62
N ALA A 147 3.69 -3.07 15.18
CA ALA A 147 4.64 -3.43 16.23
C ALA A 147 6.09 -3.39 15.73
N LEU A 148 6.33 -3.83 14.49
CA LEU A 148 7.64 -3.76 13.84
C LEU A 148 8.10 -2.32 13.65
N LEU A 149 7.20 -1.41 13.21
CA LEU A 149 7.49 0.00 13.03
C LEU A 149 7.72 0.74 14.36
N GLN A 150 7.13 0.29 15.45
CA GLN A 150 7.38 0.81 16.80
C GLN A 150 8.74 0.37 17.33
N ALA A 151 9.12 -0.89 17.11
CA ALA A 151 10.41 -1.43 17.53
C ALA A 151 11.58 -0.90 16.68
N HIS A 152 11.34 -0.64 15.41
CA HIS A 152 12.31 -0.15 14.43
C HIS A 152 11.75 1.05 13.67
N PRO A 153 11.91 2.28 14.20
CA PRO A 153 11.40 3.47 13.57
C PRO A 153 11.89 3.62 12.12
N PRO A 154 10.99 3.84 11.16
CA PRO A 154 11.37 3.97 9.76
C PRO A 154 12.12 5.29 9.50
N PHE A 155 12.99 5.27 8.50
CA PHE A 155 13.50 6.50 7.90
C PHE A 155 12.33 7.28 7.30
N ALA A 156 12.15 8.51 7.75
CA ALA A 156 11.12 9.42 7.25
C ALA A 156 11.61 10.05 5.93
N LEU A 157 11.02 9.64 4.81
CA LEU A 157 11.34 10.14 3.48
C LEU A 157 10.38 11.29 3.12
N PRO A 158 10.84 12.56 3.10
CA PRO A 158 10.00 13.66 2.65
C PRO A 158 9.61 13.48 1.18
N VAL A 159 8.32 13.59 0.88
CA VAL A 159 7.78 13.52 -0.50
C VAL A 159 6.80 14.66 -0.73
N ASP A 160 6.68 15.08 -1.98
CA ASP A 160 5.64 16.03 -2.42
C ASP A 160 4.49 15.27 -3.09
N ASP A 161 3.84 14.42 -2.32
CA ASP A 161 2.75 13.55 -2.77
C ASP A 161 1.69 13.42 -1.68
N ALA A 162 0.67 14.27 -1.75
CA ALA A 162 -0.49 14.17 -0.86
C ALA A 162 -1.23 12.82 -1.02
N GLY A 163 -1.13 12.18 -2.20
CA GLY A 163 -1.76 10.90 -2.47
C GLY A 163 -1.26 9.76 -1.59
N CYS A 164 -0.05 9.87 -1.05
CA CYS A 164 0.51 8.84 -0.16
C CYS A 164 -0.18 8.75 1.22
N ILE A 165 -0.96 9.77 1.59
CA ILE A 165 -1.70 9.84 2.87
C ILE A 165 -3.22 9.85 2.69
N HIS A 166 -3.73 9.86 1.45
CA HIS A 166 -5.17 9.93 1.16
C HIS A 166 -5.74 8.53 0.84
N ASP A 167 -6.00 7.77 1.89
CA ASP A 167 -6.73 6.50 1.80
C ASP A 167 -8.25 6.75 1.69
N VAL A 168 -8.94 5.88 0.94
CA VAL A 168 -10.39 5.93 0.75
C VAL A 168 -11.06 5.01 1.77
N ASP A 169 -11.30 5.52 2.97
CA ASP A 169 -11.94 4.79 4.06
C ASP A 169 -13.41 5.19 4.30
N THR A 170 -13.83 6.34 3.76
CA THR A 170 -15.20 6.87 3.91
C THR A 170 -15.77 7.32 2.57
N PRO A 171 -17.11 7.46 2.45
CA PRO A 171 -17.74 8.04 1.26
C PRO A 171 -17.25 9.46 0.95
N GLU A 172 -16.97 10.27 1.97
CA GLU A 172 -16.45 11.63 1.81
C GLU A 172 -15.03 11.64 1.22
N ALA A 173 -14.16 10.72 1.67
CA ALA A 173 -12.82 10.54 1.13
C ALA A 173 -12.89 10.07 -0.33
N LEU A 174 -13.84 9.19 -0.66
CA LEU A 174 -14.10 8.76 -2.03
C LEU A 174 -14.49 9.95 -2.91
N GLU A 175 -15.39 10.81 -2.45
CA GLU A 175 -15.83 11.97 -3.22
C GLU A 175 -14.71 13.01 -3.39
N ALA A 176 -13.85 13.18 -2.39
CA ALA A 176 -12.65 14.00 -2.49
C ALA A 176 -11.67 13.45 -3.55
N ALA A 177 -11.41 12.14 -3.53
CA ALA A 177 -10.56 11.48 -4.52
C ALA A 177 -11.12 11.62 -5.95
N ARG A 178 -12.43 11.50 -6.13
CA ARG A 178 -13.14 11.72 -7.41
C ARG A 178 -12.87 13.10 -7.97
N ARG A 179 -13.03 14.14 -7.14
CA ARG A 179 -12.80 15.53 -7.56
C ARG A 179 -11.37 15.76 -8.00
N LEU A 180 -10.40 15.25 -7.25
CA LEU A 180 -8.98 15.38 -7.58
C LEU A 180 -8.62 14.67 -8.89
N LEU A 181 -9.11 13.45 -9.09
CA LEU A 181 -8.90 12.69 -10.33
C LEU A 181 -9.56 13.37 -11.54
N ALA A 182 -10.77 13.95 -11.39
CA ALA A 182 -11.47 14.64 -12.46
C ALA A 182 -10.77 15.95 -12.88
N GLN A 183 -10.06 16.60 -11.95
CA GLN A 183 -9.30 17.83 -12.24
C GLN A 183 -7.94 17.56 -12.89
N GLY A 184 -7.59 16.30 -13.13
CA GLY A 184 -6.26 15.92 -13.63
C GLY A 184 -5.14 16.26 -12.65
N ILE A 185 -5.49 16.63 -11.43
CA ILE A 185 -4.56 16.87 -10.34
C ILE A 185 -4.23 15.49 -9.77
N GLN A 186 -3.26 14.82 -10.39
CA GLN A 186 -2.38 14.00 -9.59
C GLN A 186 -1.74 15.00 -8.63
N ALA A 187 -2.03 14.85 -7.34
CA ALA A 187 -1.58 15.79 -6.33
C ALA A 187 -0.08 16.07 -6.52
N SER A 188 0.21 17.29 -6.97
CA SER A 188 1.59 17.77 -7.12
C SER A 188 2.25 17.92 -5.77
#